data_7533c3d1b63a1c1a3b174343a196137e
#
_entry.id   7533c3d1b63a1c1a3b174343a196137e
#
_cell.length_a   1.000
_cell.length_b   1.000
_cell.length_c   1.000
_cell.angle_alpha   90.00
_cell.angle_beta   90.00
_cell.angle_gamma   90.00
#
_symmetry.space_group_name_H-M   'P 1'
#
loop_
_entity.id
_entity.type
_entity.pdbx_description
1 polymer ?
#
loop_
_entity_poly.entity_id
_entity_poly.type
_entity_poly.pdbx_seq_one_letter_code
_entity_poly.pdbx_strand_id
1 'polypeptide(L)'
;CSPNEKVVLNTISDLEIHGRLMDLLCLPRTPWAKINIHVGGAYNDKPMALGNFCRNFGRLSEAVRSRLTVENDDKESLYSTQELYDGVFKELGIPIVHDYHHHTMCTGGLSQQDAVELALQTWGDVRPVVHYSQSRSIEHNDPKIKPQAHSDSYWEPIDTYGHQMDIMLEAKHKEIALFKMR
;
A
#
# COMPACT_ATOMS: atom_id res chain seq x y z
N CYS A 1 0.76 -14.05 -4.17
CA CYS A 1 -0.08 -14.19 -5.37
C CYS A 1 0.56 -15.03 -6.49
N SER A 2 1.90 -15.13 -6.53
CA SER A 2 2.61 -15.85 -7.60
C SER A 2 2.17 -17.31 -7.72
N PRO A 3 1.96 -17.84 -8.94
CA PRO A 3 1.77 -19.28 -9.17
C PRO A 3 3.09 -20.06 -9.06
N ASN A 4 4.24 -19.39 -9.00
CA ASN A 4 5.55 -20.01 -8.87
C ASN A 4 5.91 -20.20 -7.40
N GLU A 5 5.96 -21.46 -6.94
CA GLU A 5 6.23 -21.80 -5.53
C GLU A 5 7.60 -21.27 -5.03
N LYS A 6 8.62 -21.26 -5.88
CA LYS A 6 9.93 -20.70 -5.49
C LYS A 6 9.85 -19.20 -5.18
N VAL A 7 9.05 -18.45 -5.95
CA VAL A 7 8.82 -17.02 -5.70
C VAL A 7 8.06 -16.84 -4.39
N VAL A 8 7.04 -17.67 -4.14
CA VAL A 8 6.27 -17.66 -2.89
C VAL A 8 7.18 -17.91 -1.69
N LEU A 9 8.02 -18.96 -1.74
CA LEU A 9 8.94 -19.28 -0.64
C LEU A 9 9.95 -18.17 -0.36
N ASN A 10 10.50 -17.55 -1.41
CA ASN A 10 11.40 -16.41 -1.24
C ASN A 10 10.68 -15.21 -0.59
N THR A 11 9.46 -14.88 -1.03
CA THR A 11 8.66 -13.80 -0.43
C THR A 11 8.34 -14.08 1.04
N ILE A 12 7.95 -15.34 1.37
CA ILE A 12 7.72 -15.73 2.77
C ILE A 12 9.00 -15.55 3.59
N SER A 13 10.15 -16.00 3.08
CA SER A 13 11.43 -15.86 3.77
C SER A 13 11.78 -14.38 4.04
N ASP A 14 11.57 -13.50 3.07
CA ASP A 14 11.81 -12.06 3.24
C ASP A 14 10.88 -11.45 4.30
N LEU A 15 9.60 -11.77 4.25
CA LEU A 15 8.63 -11.27 5.23
C LEU A 15 8.94 -11.77 6.64
N GLU A 16 9.39 -13.05 6.80
CA GLU A 16 9.79 -13.59 8.08
C GLU A 16 11.03 -12.87 8.66
N ILE A 17 11.96 -12.44 7.81
CA ILE A 17 13.10 -11.61 8.25
C ILE A 17 12.59 -10.28 8.83
N HIS A 18 11.65 -9.62 8.16
CA HIS A 18 11.04 -8.37 8.64
C HIS A 18 10.29 -8.57 9.96
N GLY A 19 9.47 -9.63 10.06
CA GLY A 19 8.75 -9.96 11.30
C GLY A 19 9.69 -10.19 12.48
N ARG A 20 10.77 -10.95 12.27
CA ARG A 20 11.80 -11.21 13.29
C ARG A 20 12.56 -9.93 13.68
N LEU A 21 12.91 -9.09 12.72
CA LEU A 21 13.58 -7.80 13.00
C LEU A 21 12.70 -6.91 13.87
N MET A 22 11.41 -6.82 13.57
CA MET A 22 10.47 -6.01 14.37
C MET A 22 10.29 -6.57 15.78
N ASP A 23 10.28 -7.89 15.95
CA ASP A 23 10.25 -8.50 17.29
C ASP A 23 11.53 -8.21 18.07
N LEU A 24 12.71 -8.26 17.44
CA LEU A 24 14.00 -7.88 18.06
C LEU A 24 14.04 -6.41 18.49
N LEU A 25 13.36 -5.54 17.76
CA LEU A 25 13.19 -4.11 18.11
C LEU A 25 12.07 -3.89 19.14
N CYS A 26 11.48 -4.95 19.68
CA CYS A 26 10.36 -4.89 20.63
C CYS A 26 9.15 -4.07 20.13
N LEU A 27 8.93 -4.02 18.82
CA LEU A 27 7.78 -3.34 18.24
C LEU A 27 6.49 -4.16 18.43
N PRO A 28 5.34 -3.52 18.62
CA PRO A 28 4.08 -4.23 18.85
C PRO A 28 3.69 -5.08 17.63
N ARG A 29 3.01 -6.21 17.88
CA ARG A 29 2.46 -7.08 16.83
C ARG A 29 1.07 -6.60 16.41
N THR A 30 1.03 -5.41 15.85
CA THR A 30 -0.18 -4.74 15.33
C THR A 30 0.14 -3.99 14.05
N PRO A 31 -0.85 -3.60 13.24
CA PRO A 31 -0.65 -2.78 12.03
C PRO A 31 -0.02 -1.40 12.29
N TRP A 32 0.08 -0.97 13.55
CA TRP A 32 0.85 0.23 13.89
C TRP A 32 2.33 0.06 13.48
N ALA A 33 2.93 -1.09 13.78
CA ALA A 33 4.28 -1.46 13.35
C ALA A 33 4.18 -2.30 12.07
N LYS A 34 3.77 -1.68 10.97
CA LYS A 34 3.38 -2.33 9.73
C LYS A 34 4.53 -2.90 8.91
N ILE A 35 4.23 -4.01 8.25
CA ILE A 35 4.97 -4.51 7.09
C ILE A 35 4.07 -4.27 5.89
N ASN A 36 4.32 -3.17 5.14
CA ASN A 36 3.48 -2.78 4.02
C ASN A 36 4.00 -3.38 2.72
N ILE A 37 3.11 -3.98 1.93
CA ILE A 37 3.48 -4.61 0.65
C ILE A 37 2.39 -4.38 -0.41
N HIS A 38 2.79 -4.40 -1.68
CA HIS A 38 1.86 -4.67 -2.77
C HIS A 38 1.57 -6.17 -2.87
N VAL A 39 0.36 -6.54 -3.26
CA VAL A 39 -0.01 -7.96 -3.44
C VAL A 39 0.83 -8.62 -4.54
N GLY A 40 1.23 -7.85 -5.54
CA GLY A 40 2.10 -8.28 -6.64
C GLY A 40 1.34 -8.57 -7.93
N GLY A 41 1.88 -9.44 -8.79
CA GLY A 41 1.33 -9.64 -10.14
C GLY A 41 -0.04 -10.30 -10.19
N ALA A 42 -0.88 -9.88 -11.12
CA ALA A 42 -2.22 -10.44 -11.35
C ALA A 42 -2.23 -11.68 -12.27
N TYR A 43 -1.17 -11.91 -13.04
CA TYR A 43 -1.01 -13.08 -13.92
C TYR A 43 -2.19 -13.30 -14.88
N ASN A 44 -2.80 -12.21 -15.37
CA ASN A 44 -4.00 -12.15 -16.20
C ASN A 44 -5.28 -12.73 -15.53
N ASP A 45 -5.23 -12.99 -14.23
CA ASP A 45 -6.37 -13.49 -13.44
C ASP A 45 -6.29 -12.92 -12.03
N LYS A 46 -6.82 -11.71 -11.82
CA LYS A 46 -6.82 -11.03 -10.53
C LYS A 46 -7.48 -11.87 -9.41
N PRO A 47 -8.68 -12.46 -9.61
CA PRO A 47 -9.31 -13.27 -8.57
C PRO A 47 -8.47 -14.48 -8.14
N MET A 48 -7.89 -15.20 -9.11
CA MET A 48 -7.00 -16.33 -8.80
C MET A 48 -5.74 -15.87 -8.04
N ALA A 49 -5.14 -14.75 -8.45
CA ALA A 49 -3.95 -14.23 -7.79
C ALA A 49 -4.23 -13.75 -6.35
N LEU A 50 -5.37 -13.08 -6.12
CA LEU A 50 -5.82 -12.72 -4.76
C LEU A 50 -6.10 -13.97 -3.92
N GLY A 51 -6.77 -14.98 -4.47
CA GLY A 51 -6.98 -16.26 -3.79
C GLY A 51 -5.66 -16.96 -3.43
N ASN A 52 -4.64 -16.89 -4.30
CA ASN A 52 -3.29 -17.39 -4.00
C ASN A 52 -2.64 -16.60 -2.85
N PHE A 53 -2.79 -15.27 -2.85
CA PHE A 53 -2.31 -14.43 -1.76
C PHE A 53 -2.95 -14.83 -0.43
N CYS A 54 -4.27 -14.95 -0.37
CA CYS A 54 -5.00 -15.35 0.84
C CYS A 54 -4.56 -16.73 1.35
N ARG A 55 -4.40 -17.71 0.47
CA ARG A 55 -3.88 -19.03 0.88
C ARG A 55 -2.47 -18.97 1.45
N ASN A 56 -1.58 -18.18 0.83
CA ASN A 56 -0.19 -18.08 1.27
C ASN A 56 -0.04 -17.25 2.55
N PHE A 57 -0.96 -16.33 2.85
CA PHE A 57 -0.99 -15.59 4.11
C PHE A 57 -1.03 -16.54 5.33
N GLY A 58 -1.77 -17.64 5.25
CA GLY A 58 -1.81 -18.65 6.31
C GLY A 58 -0.48 -19.35 6.59
N ARG A 59 0.51 -19.22 5.70
CA ARG A 59 1.86 -19.78 5.85
C ARG A 59 2.84 -18.85 6.58
N LEU A 60 2.45 -17.59 6.79
CA LEU A 60 3.26 -16.60 7.49
C LEU A 60 3.14 -16.79 9.01
N SER A 61 4.21 -16.44 9.74
CA SER A 61 4.19 -16.40 11.20
C SER A 61 3.25 -15.32 11.75
N GLU A 62 2.89 -15.44 13.02
CA GLU A 62 2.13 -14.40 13.71
C GLU A 62 2.87 -13.06 13.75
N ALA A 63 4.21 -13.10 13.84
CA ALA A 63 5.04 -11.89 13.81
C ALA A 63 4.86 -11.08 12.52
N VAL A 64 4.57 -11.74 11.40
CA VAL A 64 4.28 -11.10 10.11
C VAL A 64 2.79 -10.80 9.98
N ARG A 65 1.92 -11.81 10.18
CA ARG A 65 0.47 -11.66 9.96
C ARG A 65 -0.15 -10.50 10.71
N SER A 66 0.24 -10.33 11.97
CA SER A 66 -0.27 -9.26 12.84
C SER A 66 0.14 -7.84 12.42
N ARG A 67 1.14 -7.73 11.56
CA ARG A 67 1.70 -6.45 11.10
C ARG A 67 1.48 -6.16 9.62
N LEU A 68 1.02 -7.16 8.85
CA LEU A 68 0.91 -7.03 7.40
C LEU A 68 -0.16 -6.02 7.04
N THR A 69 0.18 -5.15 6.10
CA THR A 69 -0.75 -4.25 5.41
C THR A 69 -0.52 -4.37 3.90
N VAL A 70 -1.55 -4.06 3.13
CA VAL A 70 -1.45 -4.07 1.66
C VAL A 70 -1.75 -2.69 1.10
N GLU A 71 -1.10 -2.36 0.00
CA GLU A 71 -1.20 -1.07 -0.67
C GLU A 71 -1.79 -1.22 -2.07
N ASN A 72 -2.63 -0.25 -2.50
CA ASN A 72 -3.14 -0.21 -3.86
C ASN A 72 -2.03 0.09 -4.87
N ASP A 73 -2.20 -0.40 -6.08
CA ASP A 73 -1.20 -0.34 -7.14
C ASP A 73 -1.38 0.86 -8.08
N ASP A 74 -0.31 1.16 -8.84
CA ASP A 74 -0.19 2.25 -9.83
C ASP A 74 -0.57 1.85 -11.26
N LYS A 75 -1.29 0.72 -11.44
CA LYS A 75 -1.70 0.19 -12.77
C LYS A 75 -3.06 -0.46 -12.71
N GLU A 76 -3.93 -0.16 -13.67
CA GLU A 76 -5.24 -0.81 -13.81
C GLU A 76 -5.18 -2.35 -13.93
N SER A 77 -4.06 -2.88 -14.43
CA SER A 77 -3.84 -4.34 -14.52
C SER A 77 -3.54 -5.00 -13.16
N LEU A 78 -3.32 -4.20 -12.10
CA LEU A 78 -3.08 -4.64 -10.74
C LEU A 78 -4.27 -4.26 -9.84
N TYR A 79 -4.06 -3.98 -8.56
CA TYR A 79 -5.13 -3.93 -7.58
C TYR A 79 -5.42 -2.52 -7.09
N SER A 80 -6.64 -2.06 -7.32
CA SER A 80 -7.21 -0.86 -6.72
C SER A 80 -7.56 -1.07 -5.24
N THR A 81 -7.82 0.03 -4.52
CA THR A 81 -8.34 -0.02 -3.14
C THR A 81 -9.61 -0.87 -3.02
N GLN A 82 -10.55 -0.74 -4.00
CA GLN A 82 -11.77 -1.55 -4.01
C GLN A 82 -11.49 -3.05 -4.15
N GLU A 83 -10.59 -3.43 -5.07
CA GLU A 83 -10.25 -4.84 -5.28
C GLU A 83 -9.51 -5.44 -4.07
N LEU A 84 -8.65 -4.66 -3.39
CA LEU A 84 -8.02 -5.08 -2.15
C LEU A 84 -9.03 -5.21 -1.01
N TYR A 85 -9.99 -4.31 -0.93
CA TYR A 85 -11.06 -4.41 0.07
C TYR A 85 -11.88 -5.68 -0.10
N ASP A 86 -12.30 -5.96 -1.34
CA ASP A 86 -13.14 -7.12 -1.64
C ASP A 86 -12.37 -8.45 -1.55
N GLY A 87 -11.14 -8.51 -2.05
CA GLY A 87 -10.39 -9.75 -2.19
C GLY A 87 -9.35 -10.04 -1.10
N VAL A 88 -9.03 -9.05 -0.26
CA VAL A 88 -8.03 -9.23 0.82
C VAL A 88 -8.63 -8.88 2.18
N PHE A 89 -9.16 -7.66 2.36
CA PHE A 89 -9.65 -7.25 3.67
C PHE A 89 -10.85 -8.09 4.13
N LYS A 90 -11.84 -8.32 3.27
CA LYS A 90 -13.01 -9.15 3.62
C LYS A 90 -12.64 -10.59 4.01
N GLU A 91 -11.58 -11.12 3.44
CA GLU A 91 -11.14 -12.50 3.69
C GLU A 91 -10.21 -12.63 4.90
N LEU A 92 -9.31 -11.66 5.10
CA LEU A 92 -8.20 -11.78 6.02
C LEU A 92 -8.16 -10.68 7.11
N GLY A 93 -8.92 -9.61 6.96
CA GLY A 93 -8.87 -8.48 7.89
C GLY A 93 -7.59 -7.65 7.81
N ILE A 94 -6.81 -7.77 6.72
CA ILE A 94 -5.56 -7.03 6.55
C ILE A 94 -5.87 -5.57 6.20
N PRO A 95 -5.34 -4.56 6.95
CA PRO A 95 -5.57 -3.15 6.65
C PRO A 95 -4.96 -2.72 5.31
N ILE A 96 -5.63 -1.76 4.67
CA ILE A 96 -5.21 -1.20 3.40
C ILE A 96 -4.54 0.15 3.64
N VAL A 97 -3.31 0.29 3.19
CA VAL A 97 -2.61 1.58 3.04
C VAL A 97 -3.04 2.16 1.69
N HIS A 98 -3.75 3.27 1.72
CA HIS A 98 -4.16 3.94 0.50
C HIS A 98 -3.05 4.89 0.02
N ASP A 99 -2.54 4.66 -1.20
CA ASP A 99 -1.65 5.59 -1.88
C ASP A 99 -2.47 6.48 -2.83
N TYR A 100 -2.41 7.80 -2.58
CA TYR A 100 -3.13 8.81 -3.35
C TYR A 100 -2.67 8.89 -4.80
N HIS A 101 -1.38 8.77 -5.04
CA HIS A 101 -0.83 8.87 -6.39
C HIS A 101 -1.15 7.63 -7.21
N HIS A 102 -1.01 6.44 -6.63
CA HIS A 102 -1.38 5.18 -7.28
C HIS A 102 -2.87 5.17 -7.66
N HIS A 103 -3.73 5.69 -6.79
CA HIS A 103 -5.17 5.78 -7.07
C HIS A 103 -5.46 6.59 -8.33
N THR A 104 -4.68 7.62 -8.66
CA THR A 104 -4.90 8.40 -9.90
C THR A 104 -4.79 7.54 -11.17
N MET A 105 -4.13 6.39 -11.09
CA MET A 105 -3.85 5.48 -12.21
C MET A 105 -4.60 4.15 -12.11
N CYS A 106 -5.11 3.80 -10.93
CA CYS A 106 -5.85 2.56 -10.67
C CYS A 106 -7.00 2.83 -9.71
N THR A 107 -8.05 3.52 -10.19
CA THR A 107 -9.14 4.02 -9.33
C THR A 107 -10.10 2.93 -8.86
N GLY A 108 -10.23 1.82 -9.60
CA GLY A 108 -11.26 0.80 -9.34
C GLY A 108 -12.68 1.33 -9.42
N GLY A 109 -12.89 2.49 -10.08
CA GLY A 109 -14.19 3.14 -10.22
C GLY A 109 -14.59 4.03 -9.04
N LEU A 110 -13.74 4.19 -8.03
CA LEU A 110 -14.01 5.05 -6.88
C LEU A 110 -13.49 6.48 -7.10
N SER A 111 -14.13 7.45 -6.46
CA SER A 111 -13.50 8.76 -6.24
C SER A 111 -12.33 8.64 -5.26
N GLN A 112 -11.44 9.64 -5.24
CA GLN A 112 -10.32 9.67 -4.27
C GLN A 112 -10.85 9.63 -2.82
N GLN A 113 -11.91 10.38 -2.53
CA GLN A 113 -12.52 10.41 -1.20
C GLN A 113 -13.09 9.04 -0.82
N ASP A 114 -13.90 8.43 -1.68
CA ASP A 114 -14.50 7.12 -1.40
C ASP A 114 -13.42 6.04 -1.17
N ALA A 115 -12.34 6.08 -1.95
CA ALA A 115 -11.24 5.14 -1.81
C ALA A 115 -10.47 5.34 -0.49
N VAL A 116 -10.23 6.60 -0.08
CA VAL A 116 -9.63 6.91 1.22
C VAL A 116 -10.54 6.39 2.34
N GLU A 117 -11.82 6.75 2.33
CA GLU A 117 -12.78 6.33 3.37
C GLU A 117 -12.88 4.80 3.45
N LEU A 118 -12.89 4.11 2.30
CA LEU A 118 -12.92 2.66 2.25
C LEU A 118 -11.65 2.04 2.87
N ALA A 119 -10.47 2.59 2.59
CA ALA A 119 -9.23 2.12 3.17
C ALA A 119 -9.17 2.37 4.68
N LEU A 120 -9.57 3.56 5.14
CA LEU A 120 -9.55 3.91 6.57
C LEU A 120 -10.41 2.99 7.43
N GLN A 121 -11.56 2.51 6.91
CA GLN A 121 -12.43 1.55 7.58
C GLN A 121 -11.74 0.23 7.93
N THR A 122 -10.66 -0.12 7.22
CA THR A 122 -9.94 -1.39 7.41
C THR A 122 -9.01 -1.41 8.64
N TRP A 123 -8.76 -0.26 9.27
CA TRP A 123 -7.76 -0.12 10.34
C TRP A 123 -8.29 -0.36 11.76
N GLY A 124 -9.60 -0.46 11.94
CA GLY A 124 -10.22 -0.62 13.27
C GLY A 124 -9.80 0.51 14.21
N ASP A 125 -9.27 0.14 15.38
CA ASP A 125 -8.82 1.12 16.40
C ASP A 125 -7.37 1.61 16.18
N VAL A 126 -6.67 1.09 15.18
CA VAL A 126 -5.31 1.52 14.86
C VAL A 126 -5.36 2.76 13.99
N ARG A 127 -4.56 3.78 14.34
CA ARG A 127 -4.48 5.00 13.52
C ARG A 127 -4.05 4.65 12.10
N PRO A 128 -4.86 4.99 11.10
CA PRO A 128 -4.58 4.66 9.70
C PRO A 128 -3.31 5.33 9.19
N VAL A 129 -2.66 4.69 8.22
CA VAL A 129 -1.57 5.29 7.45
C VAL A 129 -1.95 5.29 5.98
N VAL A 130 -1.69 6.40 5.32
CA VAL A 130 -1.79 6.58 3.88
C VAL A 130 -0.44 6.98 3.31
N HIS A 131 -0.23 6.71 2.01
CA HIS A 131 0.92 7.21 1.28
C HIS A 131 0.51 8.39 0.40
N TYR A 132 1.38 9.39 0.31
CA TYR A 132 1.15 10.55 -0.52
C TYR A 132 2.38 10.90 -1.33
N SER A 133 2.19 10.98 -2.61
CA SER A 133 3.14 11.52 -3.58
C SER A 133 2.38 12.23 -4.70
N GLN A 134 3.11 12.89 -5.59
CA GLN A 134 2.56 13.54 -6.77
C GLN A 134 3.35 13.11 -8.01
N SER A 135 2.82 13.35 -9.20
CA SER A 135 3.47 12.90 -10.44
C SER A 135 4.62 13.81 -10.85
N ARG A 136 5.82 13.24 -11.02
CA ARG A 136 6.99 13.94 -11.53
C ARG A 136 6.80 14.43 -12.96
N SER A 137 6.04 13.71 -13.77
CA SER A 137 5.73 14.13 -15.14
C SER A 137 4.93 15.44 -15.18
N ILE A 138 4.03 15.63 -14.21
CA ILE A 138 3.25 16.87 -14.05
C ILE A 138 4.15 17.98 -13.51
N GLU A 139 4.93 17.72 -12.44
CA GLU A 139 5.84 18.69 -11.85
C GLU A 139 6.80 19.30 -12.87
N HIS A 140 7.39 18.47 -13.73
CA HIS A 140 8.35 18.90 -14.77
C HIS A 140 7.72 19.23 -16.11
N ASN A 141 6.41 19.04 -16.25
CA ASN A 141 5.69 19.18 -17.53
C ASN A 141 6.40 18.39 -18.67
N ASP A 142 6.86 17.16 -18.35
CA ASP A 142 7.60 16.30 -19.28
C ASP A 142 6.85 14.97 -19.50
N PRO A 143 6.22 14.77 -20.67
CA PRO A 143 5.49 13.54 -20.99
C PRO A 143 6.39 12.32 -21.20
N LYS A 144 7.72 12.48 -21.25
CA LYS A 144 8.66 11.35 -21.32
C LYS A 144 8.87 10.70 -19.95
N ILE A 145 8.57 11.40 -18.88
CA ILE A 145 8.60 10.85 -17.52
C ILE A 145 7.35 9.98 -17.32
N LYS A 146 7.54 8.76 -16.81
CA LYS A 146 6.41 7.87 -16.52
C LYS A 146 5.47 8.52 -15.50
N PRO A 147 4.14 8.43 -15.68
CA PRO A 147 3.16 8.98 -14.72
C PRO A 147 3.37 8.49 -13.29
N GLN A 148 3.81 7.25 -13.12
CA GLN A 148 4.08 6.60 -11.82
C GLN A 148 5.30 7.18 -11.09
N ALA A 149 6.14 7.98 -11.77
CA ALA A 149 7.32 8.53 -11.13
C ALA A 149 6.93 9.58 -10.09
N HIS A 150 7.40 9.40 -8.85
CA HIS A 150 7.17 10.34 -7.77
C HIS A 150 7.88 11.66 -8.02
N SER A 151 7.21 12.77 -7.71
CA SER A 151 7.71 14.14 -7.83
C SER A 151 8.94 14.40 -6.98
N ASP A 152 9.65 15.46 -7.30
CA ASP A 152 10.79 15.91 -6.50
C ASP A 152 10.31 16.61 -5.22
N SER A 153 9.20 17.36 -5.29
CA SER A 153 8.60 18.11 -4.18
C SER A 153 7.08 18.00 -4.20
N TYR A 154 6.41 18.65 -3.23
CA TYR A 154 4.95 18.77 -3.14
C TYR A 154 4.54 20.20 -3.50
N TRP A 155 3.45 20.34 -4.26
CA TRP A 155 2.88 21.66 -4.64
C TRP A 155 1.42 21.84 -4.26
N GLU A 156 0.76 20.78 -3.81
CA GLU A 156 -0.62 20.81 -3.34
C GLU A 156 -0.73 20.26 -1.92
N PRO A 157 -1.60 20.85 -1.09
CA PRO A 157 -1.90 20.28 0.22
C PRO A 157 -2.61 18.94 0.08
N ILE A 158 -2.43 18.08 1.06
CA ILE A 158 -3.11 16.78 1.12
C ILE A 158 -4.52 17.01 1.65
N ASP A 159 -5.52 16.56 0.90
CA ASP A 159 -6.89 16.51 1.40
C ASP A 159 -7.07 15.23 2.24
N THR A 160 -7.29 15.38 3.52
CA THR A 160 -7.56 14.28 4.44
C THR A 160 -9.05 13.98 4.55
N TYR A 161 -9.91 14.72 3.85
CA TYR A 161 -11.37 14.61 3.93
C TYR A 161 -11.92 14.67 5.36
N GLY A 162 -11.20 15.41 6.24
CA GLY A 162 -11.56 15.56 7.65
C GLY A 162 -11.17 14.40 8.56
N HIS A 163 -10.50 13.38 8.04
CA HIS A 163 -10.06 12.22 8.81
C HIS A 163 -8.69 12.44 9.48
N GLN A 164 -8.49 11.78 10.62
CA GLN A 164 -7.19 11.73 11.28
C GLN A 164 -6.42 10.50 10.81
N MET A 165 -5.24 10.72 10.24
CA MET A 165 -4.37 9.67 9.72
C MET A 165 -2.91 10.07 9.83
N ASP A 166 -2.00 9.11 9.80
CA ASP A 166 -0.59 9.36 9.57
C ASP A 166 -0.32 9.31 8.06
N ILE A 167 0.56 10.19 7.59
CA ILE A 167 0.84 10.33 6.16
C ILE A 167 2.32 10.04 5.91
N MET A 168 2.59 8.99 5.14
CA MET A 168 3.91 8.71 4.61
C MET A 168 4.11 9.55 3.34
N LEU A 169 5.02 10.49 3.42
CA LEU A 169 5.35 11.38 2.30
C LEU A 169 6.46 10.79 1.43
N GLU A 170 6.18 10.63 0.14
CA GLU A 170 7.10 10.01 -0.82
C GLU A 170 7.48 10.98 -1.93
N ALA A 171 8.62 11.67 -1.78
CA ALA A 171 9.18 12.56 -2.80
C ALA A 171 10.66 12.28 -3.01
N LYS A 172 11.18 12.60 -4.21
CA LYS A 172 12.59 12.37 -4.54
C LYS A 172 13.54 13.22 -3.69
N HIS A 173 13.14 14.44 -3.34
CA HIS A 173 13.92 15.32 -2.46
C HIS A 173 13.71 15.05 -0.96
N LYS A 174 12.96 13.98 -0.60
CA LYS A 174 12.82 13.47 0.78
C LYS A 174 12.52 14.59 1.80
N GLU A 175 13.36 14.72 2.85
CA GLU A 175 13.22 15.74 3.89
C GLU A 175 13.27 17.18 3.35
N ILE A 176 13.96 17.44 2.25
CA ILE A 176 13.99 18.77 1.62
C ILE A 176 12.60 19.13 1.08
N ALA A 177 11.89 18.16 0.49
CA ALA A 177 10.51 18.37 0.04
C ALA A 177 9.58 18.66 1.21
N LEU A 178 9.73 17.93 2.33
CA LEU A 178 8.96 18.14 3.56
C LEU A 178 9.18 19.55 4.14
N PHE A 179 10.43 20.02 4.20
CA PHE A 179 10.72 21.36 4.74
C PHE A 179 10.20 22.49 3.86
N LYS A 180 10.06 22.28 2.55
CA LYS A 180 9.45 23.25 1.63
C LYS A 180 7.92 23.28 1.73
N MET A 181 7.30 22.19 2.18
CA MET A 181 5.85 22.10 2.36
C MET A 181 5.34 22.82 3.61
N ARG A 182 6.23 23.11 4.57
CA ARG A 182 5.96 23.87 5.79
C ARG A 182 6.07 25.36 5.55
#